data_c134d3f84309d6ce00b7a80af2deed2e
#
_entry.id   c134d3f84309d6ce00b7a80af2deed2e
#
_cell.length_a   1.000
_cell.length_b   1.000
_cell.length_c   1.000
_cell.angle_alpha   90.00
_cell.angle_beta   90.00
_cell.angle_gamma   90.00
#
_symmetry.space_group_name_H-M   'P 1'
#
loop_
_entity.id
_entity.type
_entity.pdbx_description
1 polymer ?
#
loop_
_entity_poly.entity_id
_entity_poly.type
_entity_poly.pdbx_seq_one_letter_code
_entity_poly.pdbx_strand_id
1 'polypeptide(L)'
;MRISALWLAGASLIFVIGTASTPLRADDLNDYPTSARADYVFGCMKANGETQRSLDQCSCSIDIIASIVTYDRYVTAETVLRMAQVRGNLGGEFRSTEQARTALDDLRRAQAEAEVRCF
;
A
#
# COMPACT_ATOMS: atom_id res chain seq x y z
N MET A 1 6.32 -72.11 -38.15
CA MET A 1 6.30 -71.70 -36.76
C MET A 1 6.15 -70.15 -36.75
N ARG A 2 5.02 -69.68 -36.27
CA ARG A 2 4.64 -68.22 -36.31
C ARG A 2 5.00 -67.61 -34.99
N ILE A 3 5.86 -66.61 -35.01
CA ILE A 3 6.18 -65.79 -33.83
C ILE A 3 5.39 -64.52 -33.93
N SER A 4 4.39 -64.42 -33.06
CA SER A 4 3.55 -63.20 -32.95
C SER A 4 4.26 -62.17 -32.10
N ALA A 5 4.61 -61.05 -32.68
CA ALA A 5 5.15 -59.89 -31.95
C ALA A 5 4.02 -59.11 -31.32
N LEU A 6 3.98 -59.04 -29.99
CA LEU A 6 3.10 -58.16 -29.22
C LEU A 6 3.74 -56.78 -29.13
N TRP A 7 3.07 -55.80 -29.72
CA TRP A 7 3.39 -54.38 -29.55
C TRP A 7 2.71 -53.88 -28.27
N LEU A 8 3.51 -53.57 -27.26
CA LEU A 8 3.05 -52.85 -26.08
C LEU A 8 3.14 -51.35 -26.37
N ALA A 9 1.99 -50.73 -26.60
CA ALA A 9 1.86 -49.31 -26.72
C ALA A 9 1.90 -48.69 -25.29
N GLY A 10 3.03 -48.10 -24.93
CA GLY A 10 3.18 -47.32 -23.73
C GLY A 10 2.58 -45.94 -23.92
N ALA A 11 1.42 -45.67 -23.34
CA ALA A 11 0.84 -44.34 -23.27
C ALA A 11 1.55 -43.52 -22.18
N SER A 12 2.46 -42.62 -22.59
CA SER A 12 3.05 -41.64 -21.68
C SER A 12 2.04 -40.54 -21.41
N LEU A 13 1.45 -40.53 -20.22
CA LEU A 13 0.68 -39.40 -19.71
C LEU A 13 1.66 -38.27 -19.36
N ILE A 14 1.74 -37.25 -20.19
CA ILE A 14 2.42 -36.01 -19.89
C ILE A 14 1.48 -35.19 -18.98
N PHE A 15 1.80 -35.15 -17.68
CA PHE A 15 1.13 -34.31 -16.71
C PHE A 15 1.67 -32.86 -16.87
N VAL A 16 0.96 -32.03 -17.63
CA VAL A 16 1.25 -30.61 -17.72
C VAL A 16 0.78 -29.95 -16.43
N ILE A 17 1.72 -29.72 -15.51
CA ILE A 17 1.48 -28.91 -14.34
C ILE A 17 1.42 -27.45 -14.82
N GLY A 18 0.20 -26.96 -15.08
CA GLY A 18 -0.05 -25.55 -15.34
C GLY A 18 0.24 -24.75 -14.07
N THR A 19 1.37 -24.07 -14.03
CA THR A 19 1.62 -23.02 -13.02
C THR A 19 0.67 -21.86 -13.31
N ALA A 20 -0.43 -21.81 -12.56
CA ALA A 20 -1.30 -20.65 -12.57
C ALA A 20 -0.53 -19.48 -11.93
N SER A 21 0.15 -18.71 -12.74
CA SER A 21 0.68 -17.39 -12.34
C SER A 21 -0.52 -16.49 -12.16
N THR A 22 -0.97 -16.31 -10.92
CA THR A 22 -1.92 -15.24 -10.58
C THR A 22 -1.22 -13.91 -10.90
N PRO A 23 -1.76 -13.08 -11.80
CA PRO A 23 -1.20 -11.75 -12.02
C PRO A 23 -1.37 -10.98 -10.71
N LEU A 24 -0.26 -10.54 -10.10
CA LEU A 24 -0.29 -9.52 -9.07
C LEU A 24 -0.95 -8.29 -9.72
N ARG A 25 -2.14 -7.94 -9.24
CA ARG A 25 -2.80 -6.71 -9.67
C ARG A 25 -1.97 -5.55 -9.16
N ALA A 26 -1.49 -4.74 -10.07
CA ALA A 26 -0.82 -3.47 -9.75
C ALA A 26 -1.73 -2.52 -8.93
N ASP A 27 -3.04 -2.72 -8.99
CA ASP A 27 -4.05 -1.97 -8.23
C ASP A 27 -3.95 -2.18 -6.71
N ASP A 28 -3.46 -3.34 -6.24
CA ASP A 28 -3.33 -3.62 -4.79
C ASP A 28 -2.12 -2.93 -4.15
N LEU A 29 -1.17 -2.44 -4.95
CA LEU A 29 0.06 -1.81 -4.48
C LEU A 29 0.06 -0.29 -4.61
N ASN A 30 -0.98 0.31 -5.22
CA ASN A 30 -1.03 1.75 -5.49
C ASN A 30 -2.46 2.27 -5.60
N ASP A 31 -3.20 2.18 -4.51
CA ASP A 31 -4.59 2.60 -4.42
C ASP A 31 -4.78 4.11 -4.17
N TYR A 32 -3.66 4.85 -3.95
CA TYR A 32 -3.72 6.30 -3.71
C TYR A 32 -3.95 7.09 -5.01
N PRO A 33 -4.98 7.94 -5.06
CA PRO A 33 -5.15 8.87 -6.17
C PRO A 33 -3.96 9.82 -6.29
N THR A 34 -3.63 10.22 -7.51
CA THR A 34 -2.56 11.20 -7.77
C THR A 34 -2.76 12.50 -6.99
N SER A 35 -4.01 12.96 -6.87
CA SER A 35 -4.34 14.16 -6.09
C SER A 35 -3.98 14.03 -4.61
N ALA A 36 -4.22 12.88 -3.99
CA ALA A 36 -3.84 12.63 -2.60
C ALA A 36 -2.32 12.61 -2.41
N ARG A 37 -1.58 12.02 -3.35
CA ARG A 37 -0.12 12.05 -3.35
C ARG A 37 0.42 13.47 -3.52
N ALA A 38 -0.14 14.24 -4.45
CA ALA A 38 0.26 15.62 -4.67
C ALA A 38 -0.02 16.51 -3.45
N ASP A 39 -1.17 16.33 -2.79
CA ASP A 39 -1.53 17.05 -1.57
C ASP A 39 -0.55 16.76 -0.42
N TYR A 40 -0.20 15.48 -0.23
CA TYR A 40 0.82 15.10 0.74
C TYR A 40 2.18 15.74 0.45
N VAL A 41 2.67 15.63 -0.79
CA VAL A 41 3.97 16.19 -1.20
C VAL A 41 3.98 17.72 -0.99
N PHE A 42 2.90 18.39 -1.35
CA PHE A 42 2.76 19.83 -1.15
C PHE A 42 2.86 20.21 0.34
N GLY A 43 2.12 19.53 1.22
CA GLY A 43 2.17 19.75 2.66
C GLY A 43 3.55 19.44 3.27
N CYS A 44 4.16 18.35 2.85
CA CYS A 44 5.49 17.93 3.27
C CYS A 44 6.56 18.98 2.86
N MET A 45 6.53 19.47 1.63
CA MET A 45 7.45 20.51 1.15
C MET A 45 7.28 21.83 1.91
N LYS A 46 6.07 22.18 2.31
CA LYS A 46 5.83 23.37 3.17
C LYS A 46 6.56 23.27 4.51
N ALA A 47 6.66 22.07 5.07
CA ALA A 47 7.36 21.84 6.34
C ALA A 47 8.90 21.71 6.18
N ASN A 48 9.38 21.17 5.05
CA ASN A 48 10.79 20.81 4.83
C ASN A 48 11.53 21.73 3.85
N GLY A 49 10.85 22.72 3.29
CA GLY A 49 11.39 23.65 2.30
C GLY A 49 10.99 23.31 0.86
N GLU A 50 10.88 24.32 0.02
CA GLU A 50 10.41 24.20 -1.37
C GLU A 50 11.61 24.05 -2.32
N THR A 51 12.35 22.94 -2.18
CA THR A 51 13.52 22.62 -2.98
C THR A 51 13.31 21.33 -3.76
N GLN A 52 14.11 21.09 -4.81
CA GLN A 52 14.10 19.82 -5.54
C GLN A 52 14.37 18.64 -4.61
N ARG A 53 15.32 18.79 -3.68
CA ARG A 53 15.63 17.76 -2.69
C ARG A 53 14.40 17.41 -1.83
N SER A 54 13.71 18.43 -1.33
CA SER A 54 12.49 18.20 -0.54
C SER A 54 11.38 17.57 -1.38
N LEU A 55 11.25 17.92 -2.65
CA LEU A 55 10.32 17.27 -3.56
C LEU A 55 10.61 15.76 -3.67
N ASP A 56 11.87 15.40 -3.87
CA ASP A 56 12.29 14.00 -4.00
C ASP A 56 12.06 13.22 -2.69
N GLN A 57 12.41 13.81 -1.55
CA GLN A 57 12.22 13.21 -0.22
C GLN A 57 10.72 13.05 0.12
N CYS A 58 9.91 14.06 -0.12
CA CYS A 58 8.47 14.02 0.15
C CYS A 58 7.73 13.05 -0.79
N SER A 59 8.17 12.94 -2.04
CA SER A 59 7.64 11.95 -2.99
C SER A 59 7.98 10.52 -2.57
N CYS A 60 9.23 10.27 -2.19
CA CYS A 60 9.66 9.00 -1.60
C CYS A 60 8.80 8.65 -0.35
N SER A 61 8.56 9.62 0.52
CA SER A 61 7.80 9.43 1.76
C SER A 61 6.38 8.95 1.49
N ILE A 62 5.63 9.58 0.59
CA ILE A 62 4.26 9.14 0.30
C ILE A 62 4.24 7.78 -0.41
N ASP A 63 5.25 7.45 -1.22
CA ASP A 63 5.35 6.13 -1.85
C ASP A 63 5.56 5.03 -0.81
N ILE A 64 6.40 5.26 0.20
CA ILE A 64 6.58 4.33 1.33
C ILE A 64 5.29 4.20 2.13
N ILE A 65 4.64 5.31 2.49
CA ILE A 65 3.38 5.29 3.22
C ILE A 65 2.32 4.49 2.45
N ALA A 66 2.16 4.74 1.16
CA ALA A 66 1.19 4.06 0.31
C ALA A 66 1.49 2.56 0.12
N SER A 67 2.72 2.13 0.33
CA SER A 67 3.09 0.71 0.32
C SER A 67 2.74 -0.04 1.62
N ILE A 68 2.45 0.69 2.70
CA ILE A 68 2.22 0.12 4.04
C ILE A 68 0.76 0.29 4.47
N VAL A 69 0.15 1.43 4.16
CA VAL A 69 -1.21 1.81 4.58
C VAL A 69 -2.09 1.94 3.36
N THR A 70 -3.24 1.26 3.34
CA THR A 70 -4.25 1.41 2.27
C THR A 70 -4.82 2.83 2.26
N TYR A 71 -5.27 3.30 1.08
CA TYR A 71 -5.80 4.65 0.95
C TYR A 71 -6.99 4.94 1.88
N ASP A 72 -7.88 3.99 2.06
CA ASP A 72 -9.02 4.12 2.98
C ASP A 72 -8.58 4.37 4.43
N ARG A 73 -7.58 3.63 4.91
CA ARG A 73 -7.01 3.85 6.25
C ARG A 73 -6.26 5.18 6.35
N TYR A 74 -5.55 5.56 5.30
CA TYR A 74 -4.90 6.86 5.22
C TYR A 74 -5.93 8.01 5.36
N VAL A 75 -7.03 7.96 4.60
CA VAL A 75 -8.11 8.97 4.69
C VAL A 75 -8.72 9.01 6.08
N THR A 76 -8.94 7.85 6.70
CA THR A 76 -9.44 7.79 8.08
C THR A 76 -8.48 8.46 9.05
N ALA A 77 -7.19 8.16 9.00
CA ALA A 77 -6.17 8.74 9.86
C ALA A 77 -6.02 10.27 9.64
N GLU A 78 -6.00 10.72 8.38
CA GLU A 78 -5.97 12.14 8.03
C GLU A 78 -7.20 12.88 8.56
N THR A 79 -8.37 12.27 8.49
CA THR A 79 -9.62 12.83 9.05
C THR A 79 -9.50 12.99 10.57
N VAL A 80 -8.95 11.99 11.26
CA VAL A 80 -8.68 12.08 12.71
C VAL A 80 -7.77 13.25 13.05
N LEU A 81 -6.68 13.41 12.27
CA LEU A 81 -5.70 14.49 12.49
C LEU A 81 -6.33 15.87 12.23
N ARG A 82 -7.13 16.02 11.18
CA ARG A 82 -7.85 17.26 10.88
C ARG A 82 -8.88 17.60 11.98
N MET A 83 -9.65 16.60 12.43
CA MET A 83 -10.62 16.78 13.50
C MET A 83 -9.97 17.04 14.87
N ALA A 84 -8.72 16.60 15.08
CA ALA A 84 -7.98 16.93 16.30
C ALA A 84 -7.74 18.45 16.43
N GLN A 85 -7.76 19.21 15.35
CA GLN A 85 -7.62 20.66 15.32
C GLN A 85 -8.98 21.37 15.57
N VAL A 86 -10.10 20.66 15.41
CA VAL A 86 -11.43 21.19 15.69
C VAL A 86 -11.68 21.08 17.21
N ARG A 87 -11.89 22.24 17.83
CA ARG A 87 -12.19 22.31 19.27
C ARG A 87 -13.65 21.90 19.52
N GLY A 88 -13.88 20.95 20.44
CA GLY A 88 -15.22 20.54 20.90
C GLY A 88 -15.39 19.04 21.07
N ASN A 89 -16.57 18.64 21.54
CA ASN A 89 -16.89 17.27 21.93
C ASN A 89 -16.92 16.28 20.76
N LEU A 90 -17.35 16.73 19.56
CA LEU A 90 -17.45 15.89 18.37
C LEU A 90 -16.09 15.36 17.90
N GLY A 91 -15.03 16.18 17.97
CA GLY A 91 -13.68 15.75 17.65
C GLY A 91 -13.11 14.73 18.63
N GLY A 92 -13.51 14.81 19.91
CA GLY A 92 -13.14 13.85 20.97
C GLY A 92 -13.76 12.47 20.77
N GLU A 93 -15.06 12.41 20.48
CA GLU A 93 -15.78 11.16 20.23
C GLU A 93 -15.24 10.40 19.02
N PHE A 94 -15.02 11.09 17.91
CA PHE A 94 -14.48 10.44 16.70
C PHE A 94 -13.10 9.84 16.93
N ARG A 95 -12.20 10.55 17.64
CA ARG A 95 -10.86 10.06 17.99
C ARG A 95 -10.84 8.86 18.93
N SER A 96 -11.91 8.66 19.69
CA SER A 96 -12.00 7.56 20.67
C SER A 96 -12.41 6.23 20.05
N THR A 97 -12.82 6.20 18.77
CA THR A 97 -13.19 4.95 18.10
C THR A 97 -11.97 4.06 17.87
N GLU A 98 -12.15 2.74 17.96
CA GLU A 98 -11.10 1.77 17.73
C GLU A 98 -10.52 1.89 16.31
N GLN A 99 -11.38 2.09 15.31
CA GLN A 99 -10.98 2.26 13.91
C GLN A 99 -10.11 3.51 13.72
N ALA A 100 -10.48 4.63 14.35
CA ALA A 100 -9.71 5.87 14.26
C ALA A 100 -8.33 5.71 14.89
N ARG A 101 -8.24 5.09 16.06
CA ARG A 101 -6.96 4.83 16.75
C ARG A 101 -6.06 3.92 15.94
N THR A 102 -6.58 2.79 15.45
CA THR A 102 -5.81 1.83 14.65
C THR A 102 -5.30 2.47 13.35
N ALA A 103 -6.15 3.23 12.65
CA ALA A 103 -5.73 3.92 11.43
C ALA A 103 -4.63 4.95 11.69
N LEU A 104 -4.72 5.70 12.79
CA LEU A 104 -3.71 6.67 13.19
C LEU A 104 -2.39 6.03 13.58
N ASP A 105 -2.42 4.89 14.30
CA ASP A 105 -1.22 4.15 14.68
C ASP A 105 -0.52 3.54 13.45
N ASP A 106 -1.30 3.01 12.49
CA ASP A 106 -0.77 2.51 11.22
C ASP A 106 -0.10 3.62 10.42
N LEU A 107 -0.73 4.80 10.33
CA LEU A 107 -0.16 5.95 9.62
C LEU A 107 1.14 6.41 10.30
N ARG A 108 1.18 6.55 11.61
CA ARG A 108 2.38 6.96 12.35
C ARG A 108 3.54 5.99 12.15
N ARG A 109 3.26 4.69 12.12
CA ARG A 109 4.27 3.67 11.85
C ARG A 109 4.81 3.78 10.43
N ALA A 110 3.93 3.97 9.46
CA ALA A 110 4.34 4.16 8.06
C ALA A 110 5.14 5.45 7.87
N GLN A 111 4.78 6.53 8.55
CA GLN A 111 5.54 7.79 8.55
C GLN A 111 6.94 7.62 9.15
N ALA A 112 7.07 6.88 10.26
CA ALA A 112 8.37 6.59 10.86
C ALA A 112 9.28 5.79 9.92
N GLU A 113 8.72 4.82 9.19
CA GLU A 113 9.45 4.06 8.17
C GLU A 113 9.87 4.95 6.99
N ALA A 114 9.00 5.84 6.54
CA ALA A 114 9.30 6.81 5.49
C ALA A 114 10.40 7.80 5.91
N GLU A 115 10.39 8.25 7.15
CA GLU A 115 11.43 9.12 7.70
C GLU A 115 12.81 8.48 7.60
N VAL A 116 12.94 7.22 8.03
CA VAL A 116 14.22 6.50 7.99
C VAL A 116 14.73 6.24 6.56
N ARG A 117 13.81 6.08 5.60
CA ARG A 117 14.18 5.71 4.22
C ARG A 117 14.40 6.89 3.29
N CYS A 118 13.74 8.01 3.55
CA CYS A 118 13.67 9.11 2.61
C CYS A 118 14.42 10.38 3.07
N PHE A 119 14.72 10.51 4.37
CA PHE A 119 15.39 11.66 4.97
C PHE A 119 16.70 11.28 5.62
#